data_417f43e87bdb837960458b06edcee43a
#
_entry.id   417f43e87bdb837960458b06edcee43a
#
_cell.length_a   1.000
_cell.length_b   1.000
_cell.length_c   1.000
_cell.angle_alpha   90.00
_cell.angle_beta   90.00
_cell.angle_gamma   90.00
#
_symmetry.space_group_name_H-M   'P 1'
#
loop_
_entity.id
_entity.type
_entity.pdbx_description
1 polymer ?
#
loop_
_entity_poly.entity_id
_entity_poly.type
_entity_poly.pdbx_seq_one_letter_code
_entity_poly.pdbx_strand_id
1 'polypeptide(L)'
;REKYKDSLWINALVNESFKDFYFIPEGGANYFGIYGCQKIVKEIMMPFDVIFCEVGTGATFSGIVSSLSSEQRCFGTVVLKGAKKIQNEIIKRHHLQMKKLLSIQQFTLSHDYHFGGYAKYNKELILFIREFYKVTGIKTDPIYSGKLFYSLVDQLRKNKVFKDKTVVALHSGGISGIKGFEKRYNIQIFN
;
A
#
# COMPACT_ATOMS: atom_id res chain seq x y z
N ARG A 1 9.26 21.00 1.91
CA ARG A 1 8.45 19.83 2.34
C ARG A 1 7.35 20.20 3.32
N GLU A 2 7.54 21.16 4.24
CA GLU A 2 6.49 21.60 5.17
C GLU A 2 5.32 22.26 4.44
N LYS A 3 5.59 23.17 3.52
CA LYS A 3 4.57 23.82 2.68
C LYS A 3 3.74 22.83 1.85
N TYR A 4 4.30 21.69 1.45
CA TYR A 4 3.58 20.65 0.70
C TYR A 4 2.48 19.95 1.51
N LYS A 5 2.50 20.09 2.84
CA LYS A 5 1.44 19.57 3.74
C LYS A 5 0.35 20.59 4.04
N ASP A 6 0.58 21.84 3.66
CA ASP A 6 -0.39 22.93 3.85
C ASP A 6 -1.36 22.97 2.67
N SER A 7 -2.56 22.46 2.89
CA SER A 7 -3.61 22.39 1.86
C SER A 7 -4.06 23.79 1.40
N LEU A 8 -4.02 24.80 2.27
CA LEU A 8 -4.40 26.17 1.90
C LEU A 8 -3.34 26.77 0.97
N TRP A 9 -2.07 26.57 1.29
CA TRP A 9 -0.97 27.04 0.44
C TRP A 9 -0.96 26.35 -0.92
N ILE A 10 -1.18 25.00 -0.97
CA ILE A 10 -1.27 24.26 -2.23
C ILE A 10 -2.43 24.77 -3.07
N ASN A 11 -3.62 24.94 -2.47
CA ASN A 11 -4.80 25.42 -3.18
C ASN A 11 -4.57 26.85 -3.75
N ALA A 12 -3.95 27.75 -2.99
CA ALA A 12 -3.61 29.08 -3.46
C ALA A 12 -2.65 29.02 -4.67
N LEU A 13 -1.57 28.26 -4.56
CA LEU A 13 -0.59 28.09 -5.64
C LEU A 13 -1.20 27.50 -6.92
N VAL A 14 -2.05 26.50 -6.77
CA VAL A 14 -2.67 25.82 -7.91
C VAL A 14 -3.69 26.75 -8.60
N ASN A 15 -4.51 27.46 -7.82
CA ASN A 15 -5.47 28.44 -8.35
C ASN A 15 -4.79 29.62 -9.06
N GLU A 16 -3.60 30.02 -8.59
CA GLU A 16 -2.80 31.07 -9.25
C GLU A 16 -2.21 30.57 -10.59
N SER A 17 -1.82 29.29 -10.64
CA SER A 17 -1.12 28.72 -11.80
C SER A 17 -2.03 28.16 -12.90
N PHE A 18 -3.26 27.74 -12.56
CA PHE A 18 -4.17 27.05 -13.46
C PHE A 18 -5.60 27.59 -13.33
N LYS A 19 -6.29 27.79 -14.47
CA LYS A 19 -7.71 28.22 -14.49
C LYS A 19 -8.68 27.05 -14.33
N ASP A 20 -8.46 25.99 -15.11
CA ASP A 20 -9.28 24.78 -15.11
C ASP A 20 -8.39 23.58 -14.78
N PHE A 21 -8.61 22.99 -13.60
CA PHE A 21 -7.85 21.83 -13.15
C PHE A 21 -8.66 20.94 -12.23
N TYR A 22 -8.28 19.67 -12.18
CA TYR A 22 -8.71 18.74 -11.14
C TYR A 22 -7.50 18.38 -10.28
N PHE A 23 -7.55 18.74 -9.01
CA PHE A 23 -6.48 18.42 -8.07
C PHE A 23 -6.55 16.96 -7.62
N ILE A 24 -5.53 16.17 -8.00
CA ILE A 24 -5.37 14.80 -7.52
C ILE A 24 -4.43 14.83 -6.32
N PRO A 25 -4.91 14.50 -5.10
CA PRO A 25 -4.05 14.48 -3.91
C PRO A 25 -3.04 13.34 -3.99
N GLU A 26 -2.01 13.41 -3.14
CA GLU A 26 -0.96 12.39 -3.05
C GLU A 26 -1.56 10.98 -2.93
N GLY A 27 -1.08 10.08 -3.80
CA GLY A 27 -1.55 8.69 -3.87
C GLY A 27 -3.02 8.54 -4.27
N GLY A 28 -3.63 9.54 -4.90
CA GLY A 28 -5.04 9.49 -5.29
C GLY A 28 -6.00 9.35 -4.10
N ALA A 29 -5.62 9.86 -2.92
CA ALA A 29 -6.36 9.63 -1.67
C ALA A 29 -7.63 10.50 -1.57
N ASN A 30 -8.53 10.38 -2.54
CA ASN A 30 -9.83 11.05 -2.64
C ASN A 30 -10.94 10.04 -2.96
N TYR A 31 -12.16 10.53 -3.18
CA TYR A 31 -13.33 9.71 -3.51
C TYR A 31 -13.06 8.78 -4.70
N PHE A 32 -12.62 9.32 -5.83
CA PHE A 32 -12.44 8.54 -7.06
C PHE A 32 -11.34 7.49 -6.93
N GLY A 33 -10.25 7.80 -6.25
CA GLY A 33 -9.18 6.83 -5.99
C GLY A 33 -9.64 5.69 -5.10
N ILE A 34 -10.35 5.99 -4.00
CA ILE A 34 -10.91 4.96 -3.11
C ILE A 34 -11.96 4.12 -3.86
N TYR A 35 -12.87 4.77 -4.59
CA TYR A 35 -13.94 4.10 -5.36
C TYR A 35 -13.36 3.20 -6.45
N GLY A 36 -12.34 3.68 -7.19
CA GLY A 36 -11.65 2.88 -8.20
C GLY A 36 -11.00 1.63 -7.59
N CYS A 37 -10.39 1.75 -6.41
CA CYS A 37 -9.75 0.63 -5.73
C CYS A 37 -10.74 -0.42 -5.18
N GLN A 38 -12.02 -0.10 -5.06
CA GLN A 38 -13.06 -1.10 -4.72
C GLN A 38 -13.20 -2.20 -5.78
N LYS A 39 -12.84 -1.91 -7.04
CA LYS A 39 -12.90 -2.88 -8.12
C LYS A 39 -11.91 -4.03 -7.94
N ILE A 40 -10.78 -3.79 -7.25
CA ILE A 40 -9.74 -4.80 -7.03
C ILE A 40 -10.33 -6.09 -6.45
N VAL A 41 -11.15 -5.97 -5.40
CA VAL A 41 -11.78 -7.15 -4.77
C VAL A 41 -12.75 -7.83 -5.70
N LYS A 42 -13.50 -7.07 -6.51
CA LYS A 42 -14.48 -7.61 -7.46
C LYS A 42 -13.85 -8.35 -8.63
N GLU A 43 -12.61 -8.02 -8.98
CA GLU A 43 -11.85 -8.63 -10.08
C GLU A 43 -11.13 -9.92 -9.66
N ILE A 44 -11.11 -10.25 -8.37
CA ILE A 44 -10.55 -11.52 -7.89
C ILE A 44 -11.56 -12.64 -8.20
N MET A 45 -11.21 -13.51 -9.15
CA MET A 45 -12.09 -14.56 -9.69
C MET A 45 -12.24 -15.79 -8.79
N MET A 46 -11.49 -15.87 -7.70
CA MET A 46 -11.50 -17.01 -6.79
C MET A 46 -11.91 -16.59 -5.38
N PRO A 47 -12.55 -17.48 -4.60
CA PRO A 47 -12.79 -17.22 -3.18
C PRO A 47 -11.48 -17.02 -2.42
N PHE A 48 -11.46 -16.09 -1.48
CA PHE A 48 -10.32 -15.85 -0.60
C PHE A 48 -10.76 -15.42 0.79
N ASP A 49 -9.91 -15.68 1.77
CA ASP A 49 -10.14 -15.27 3.16
C ASP A 49 -9.43 -13.97 3.51
N VAL A 50 -8.21 -13.80 3.02
CA VAL A 50 -7.35 -12.66 3.39
C VAL A 50 -6.69 -12.07 2.15
N ILE A 51 -6.72 -10.74 2.05
CA ILE A 51 -5.95 -10.00 1.05
C ILE A 51 -4.87 -9.16 1.73
N PHE A 52 -3.63 -9.28 1.24
CA PHE A 52 -2.49 -8.45 1.65
C PHE A 52 -2.28 -7.32 0.65
N CYS A 53 -2.08 -6.10 1.16
CA CYS A 53 -1.66 -4.97 0.33
C CYS A 53 -0.73 -4.02 1.09
N GLU A 54 0.08 -3.26 0.35
CA GLU A 54 0.90 -2.21 0.93
C GLU A 54 0.07 -0.97 1.27
N VAL A 55 0.53 -0.22 2.27
CA VAL A 55 -0.12 1.01 2.75
C VAL A 55 0.87 2.17 2.74
N GLY A 56 0.67 3.07 1.78
CA GLY A 56 1.26 4.41 1.75
C GLY A 56 0.25 5.44 2.27
N THR A 57 -0.48 6.11 1.39
CA THR A 57 -1.54 7.06 1.76
C THR A 57 -2.83 6.38 2.23
N GLY A 58 -3.00 5.10 1.92
CA GLY A 58 -4.13 4.28 2.32
C GLY A 58 -5.35 4.33 1.40
N ALA A 59 -5.27 4.94 0.21
CA ALA A 59 -6.39 4.96 -0.73
C ALA A 59 -6.76 3.55 -1.21
N THR A 60 -5.77 2.78 -1.70
CA THR A 60 -5.96 1.39 -2.13
C THR A 60 -6.49 0.51 -1.01
N PHE A 61 -5.87 0.60 0.16
CA PHE A 61 -6.30 -0.12 1.35
C PHE A 61 -7.76 0.18 1.72
N SER A 62 -8.15 1.46 1.72
CA SER A 62 -9.54 1.89 2.00
C SER A 62 -10.53 1.29 1.01
N GLY A 63 -10.19 1.31 -0.29
CA GLY A 63 -11.02 0.74 -1.34
C GLY A 63 -11.21 -0.76 -1.16
N ILE A 64 -10.13 -1.49 -0.90
CA ILE A 64 -10.17 -2.93 -0.64
C ILE A 64 -11.06 -3.22 0.57
N VAL A 65 -10.76 -2.64 1.75
CA VAL A 65 -11.50 -2.93 2.99
C VAL A 65 -12.99 -2.63 2.85
N SER A 66 -13.35 -1.55 2.17
CA SER A 66 -14.77 -1.19 1.97
C SER A 66 -15.54 -2.11 1.03
N SER A 67 -14.86 -3.02 0.34
CA SER A 67 -15.42 -3.96 -0.63
C SER A 67 -15.40 -5.42 -0.17
N LEU A 68 -14.80 -5.68 0.99
CA LEU A 68 -14.77 -7.02 1.57
C LEU A 68 -16.16 -7.46 2.05
N SER A 69 -16.42 -8.75 1.94
CA SER A 69 -17.53 -9.39 2.66
C SER A 69 -17.24 -9.49 4.15
N SER A 70 -18.22 -9.86 4.97
CA SER A 70 -18.06 -10.01 6.43
C SER A 70 -16.98 -11.02 6.83
N GLU A 71 -16.78 -12.04 6.00
CA GLU A 71 -15.85 -13.15 6.26
C GLU A 71 -14.42 -12.84 5.83
N GLN A 72 -14.24 -11.88 4.94
CA GLN A 72 -12.94 -11.52 4.40
C GLN A 72 -12.20 -10.52 5.28
N ARG A 73 -10.87 -10.55 5.23
CA ARG A 73 -9.97 -9.67 5.98
C ARG A 73 -8.92 -9.04 5.07
N CYS A 74 -8.43 -7.85 5.44
CA CYS A 74 -7.32 -7.20 4.79
C CYS A 74 -6.14 -7.04 5.75
N PHE A 75 -4.95 -7.43 5.30
CA PHE A 75 -3.70 -7.17 6.01
C PHE A 75 -2.90 -6.09 5.28
N GLY A 76 -2.79 -4.92 5.90
CA GLY A 76 -2.07 -3.78 5.37
C GLY A 76 -0.64 -3.70 5.88
N THR A 77 0.34 -3.74 4.98
CA THR A 77 1.75 -3.52 5.30
C THR A 77 2.09 -2.04 5.18
N VAL A 78 2.25 -1.35 6.31
CA VAL A 78 2.58 0.09 6.34
C VAL A 78 4.04 0.29 5.96
N VAL A 79 4.29 0.94 4.82
CA VAL A 79 5.65 1.17 4.31
C VAL A 79 6.31 2.45 4.84
N LEU A 80 5.58 3.24 5.63
CA LEU A 80 6.00 4.53 6.18
C LEU A 80 6.49 4.38 7.62
N LYS A 81 7.69 4.88 7.92
CA LYS A 81 8.18 4.96 9.30
C LYS A 81 7.43 6.05 10.06
N GLY A 82 7.07 5.75 11.32
CA GLY A 82 6.44 6.73 12.21
C GLY A 82 4.97 7.04 11.91
N ALA A 83 4.34 6.31 11.00
CA ALA A 83 2.94 6.52 10.60
C ALA A 83 1.93 5.95 11.64
N LYS A 84 2.17 6.19 12.95
CA LYS A 84 1.33 5.66 14.04
C LYS A 84 -0.15 6.06 13.94
N LYS A 85 -0.44 7.21 13.34
CA LYS A 85 -1.80 7.74 13.18
C LYS A 85 -2.48 7.32 11.87
N ILE A 86 -1.77 6.58 11.01
CA ILE A 86 -2.26 6.26 9.65
C ILE A 86 -3.61 5.54 9.66
N GLN A 87 -3.87 4.68 10.63
CA GLN A 87 -5.17 4.01 10.76
C GLN A 87 -6.31 5.01 10.96
N ASN A 88 -6.15 5.94 11.89
CA ASN A 88 -7.17 6.96 12.16
C ASN A 88 -7.34 7.91 10.97
N GLU A 89 -6.25 8.25 10.29
CA GLU A 89 -6.27 9.09 9.09
C GLU A 89 -7.02 8.40 7.94
N ILE A 90 -6.78 7.10 7.73
CA ILE A 90 -7.48 6.29 6.73
C ILE A 90 -8.98 6.24 7.04
N ILE A 91 -9.36 5.90 8.28
CA ILE A 91 -10.76 5.80 8.71
C ILE A 91 -11.49 7.14 8.53
N LYS A 92 -10.88 8.23 9.03
CA LYS A 92 -11.44 9.58 8.90
C LYS A 92 -11.61 9.98 7.44
N ARG A 93 -10.59 9.79 6.62
CA ARG A 93 -10.64 10.13 5.18
C ARG A 93 -11.68 9.30 4.46
N HIS A 94 -11.74 7.99 4.71
CA HIS A 94 -12.74 7.13 4.11
C HIS A 94 -14.14 7.60 4.45
N HIS A 95 -14.42 7.87 5.73
CA HIS A 95 -15.73 8.38 6.17
C HIS A 95 -16.09 9.71 5.48
N LEU A 96 -15.15 10.65 5.40
CA LEU A 96 -15.37 11.94 4.75
C LEU A 96 -15.66 11.81 3.25
N GLN A 97 -14.95 10.92 2.56
CA GLN A 97 -15.03 10.76 1.11
C GLN A 97 -16.19 9.85 0.69
N MET A 98 -16.38 8.74 1.37
CA MET A 98 -17.34 7.69 0.99
C MET A 98 -18.66 7.76 1.77
N LYS A 99 -18.76 8.62 2.81
CA LYS A 99 -19.90 8.71 3.73
C LYS A 99 -20.25 7.36 4.40
N LYS A 100 -19.25 6.47 4.52
CA LYS A 100 -19.38 5.13 5.10
C LYS A 100 -18.22 4.87 6.06
N LEU A 101 -18.47 4.12 7.13
CA LEU A 101 -17.42 3.69 8.05
C LEU A 101 -16.72 2.43 7.53
N LEU A 102 -15.41 2.33 7.76
CA LEU A 102 -14.67 1.08 7.61
C LEU A 102 -14.88 0.20 8.84
N SER A 103 -15.08 -1.08 8.61
CA SER A 103 -15.13 -2.06 9.69
C SER A 103 -13.71 -2.35 10.19
N ILE A 104 -13.38 -1.86 11.37
CA ILE A 104 -12.06 -2.07 11.99
C ILE A 104 -11.76 -3.54 12.30
N GLN A 105 -12.77 -4.39 12.36
CA GLN A 105 -12.64 -5.82 12.58
C GLN A 105 -12.19 -6.55 11.30
N GLN A 106 -12.35 -5.92 10.15
CA GLN A 106 -12.01 -6.52 8.85
C GLN A 106 -10.57 -6.25 8.41
N PHE A 107 -9.77 -5.55 9.21
CA PHE A 107 -8.39 -5.29 8.80
C PHE A 107 -7.40 -5.25 9.96
N THR A 108 -6.14 -5.45 9.60
CA THR A 108 -4.97 -5.26 10.46
C THR A 108 -3.95 -4.41 9.71
N LEU A 109 -3.31 -3.46 10.40
CA LEU A 109 -2.17 -2.70 9.88
C LEU A 109 -0.89 -3.10 10.63
N SER A 110 0.10 -3.61 9.92
CA SER A 110 1.42 -3.87 10.49
C SER A 110 2.39 -2.73 10.17
N HIS A 111 3.13 -2.30 11.18
CA HIS A 111 4.14 -1.25 11.12
C HIS A 111 5.57 -1.81 11.16
N ASP A 112 5.75 -3.13 11.15
CA ASP A 112 7.05 -3.77 11.43
C ASP A 112 7.94 -3.88 10.17
N TYR A 113 7.34 -3.80 8.97
CA TYR A 113 7.99 -4.09 7.70
C TYR A 113 8.34 -2.85 6.86
N HIS A 114 8.48 -1.68 7.49
CA HIS A 114 8.79 -0.45 6.76
C HIS A 114 10.27 -0.31 6.34
N PHE A 115 11.21 -1.11 6.91
CA PHE A 115 12.64 -1.10 6.58
C PHE A 115 13.30 0.29 6.60
N GLY A 116 12.95 1.10 7.59
CA GLY A 116 13.44 2.48 7.71
C GLY A 116 12.50 3.56 7.14
N GLY A 117 11.42 3.19 6.41
CA GLY A 117 10.40 4.08 5.88
C GLY A 117 10.36 4.16 4.36
N TYR A 118 9.73 5.23 3.83
CA TYR A 118 9.58 5.43 2.39
C TYR A 118 10.93 5.43 1.67
N ALA A 119 11.02 4.63 0.62
CA ALA A 119 12.23 4.45 -0.19
C ALA A 119 13.50 4.08 0.61
N LYS A 120 13.36 3.62 1.85
CA LYS A 120 14.45 3.05 2.64
C LYS A 120 14.43 1.53 2.54
N TYR A 121 15.62 0.95 2.68
CA TYR A 121 15.85 -0.49 2.60
C TYR A 121 17.03 -0.90 3.48
N ASN A 122 17.17 -2.19 3.69
CA ASN A 122 18.36 -2.81 4.26
C ASN A 122 18.80 -3.99 3.38
N LYS A 123 19.93 -4.60 3.73
CA LYS A 123 20.49 -5.76 2.98
C LYS A 123 19.51 -6.93 2.95
N GLU A 124 18.80 -7.17 4.04
CA GLU A 124 17.85 -8.27 4.18
C GLU A 124 16.70 -8.17 3.16
N LEU A 125 16.10 -6.98 3.02
CA LEU A 125 15.03 -6.75 2.04
C LEU A 125 15.52 -7.00 0.61
N ILE A 126 16.72 -6.52 0.25
CA ILE A 126 17.26 -6.73 -1.10
C ILE A 126 17.54 -8.21 -1.37
N LEU A 127 18.11 -8.93 -0.41
CA LEU A 127 18.31 -10.38 -0.54
C LEU A 127 16.98 -11.11 -0.70
N PHE A 128 15.97 -10.77 0.10
CA PHE A 128 14.62 -11.33 -0.03
C PHE A 128 14.05 -11.10 -1.43
N ILE A 129 14.09 -9.86 -1.95
CA ILE A 129 13.56 -9.51 -3.27
C ILE A 129 14.22 -10.36 -4.37
N ARG A 130 15.54 -10.53 -4.30
CA ARG A 130 16.29 -11.37 -5.25
C ARG A 130 15.88 -12.84 -5.19
N GLU A 131 15.82 -13.41 -3.98
CA GLU A 131 15.43 -14.81 -3.78
C GLU A 131 13.95 -15.02 -4.16
N PHE A 132 13.08 -14.11 -3.81
CA PHE A 132 11.67 -14.15 -4.20
C PHE A 132 11.52 -14.18 -5.72
N TYR A 133 12.28 -13.34 -6.43
CA TYR A 133 12.29 -13.35 -7.90
C TYR A 133 12.81 -14.67 -8.46
N LYS A 134 13.91 -15.22 -7.93
CA LYS A 134 14.44 -16.50 -8.38
C LYS A 134 13.43 -17.65 -8.25
N VAL A 135 12.68 -17.67 -7.16
CA VAL A 135 11.73 -18.75 -6.86
C VAL A 135 10.42 -18.59 -7.64
N THR A 136 9.93 -17.35 -7.79
CA THR A 136 8.58 -17.08 -8.30
C THR A 136 8.55 -16.50 -9.72
N GLY A 137 9.67 -15.94 -10.21
CA GLY A 137 9.70 -15.14 -11.44
C GLY A 137 9.06 -13.75 -11.29
N ILE A 138 8.55 -13.38 -10.12
CA ILE A 138 7.82 -12.13 -9.90
C ILE A 138 8.79 -11.05 -9.42
N LYS A 139 8.96 -9.99 -10.20
CA LYS A 139 9.75 -8.82 -9.81
C LYS A 139 8.97 -7.95 -8.84
N THR A 140 9.61 -7.52 -7.75
CA THR A 140 9.04 -6.61 -6.76
C THR A 140 9.97 -5.42 -6.54
N ASP A 141 9.40 -4.24 -6.28
CA ASP A 141 10.16 -3.03 -6.00
C ASP A 141 10.51 -2.92 -4.50
N PRO A 142 11.62 -2.28 -4.11
CA PRO A 142 12.03 -2.20 -2.71
C PRO A 142 11.27 -1.11 -1.90
N ILE A 143 10.35 -0.37 -2.52
CA ILE A 143 9.64 0.74 -1.87
C ILE A 143 8.31 0.25 -1.29
N TYR A 144 7.56 -0.55 -2.08
CA TYR A 144 6.21 -1.02 -1.78
C TYR A 144 6.11 -2.54 -1.84
N SER A 145 6.07 -3.12 -3.05
CA SER A 145 5.74 -4.52 -3.26
C SER A 145 6.74 -5.49 -2.60
N GLY A 146 8.03 -5.18 -2.61
CA GLY A 146 9.03 -6.00 -1.92
C GLY A 146 8.81 -6.08 -0.42
N LYS A 147 8.41 -4.97 0.22
CA LYS A 147 8.07 -4.94 1.65
C LYS A 147 6.78 -5.71 1.94
N LEU A 148 5.81 -5.58 1.07
CA LEU A 148 4.56 -6.34 1.15
C LEU A 148 4.83 -7.84 1.10
N PHE A 149 5.55 -8.31 0.07
CA PHE A 149 5.82 -9.74 -0.07
C PHE A 149 6.74 -10.29 1.02
N TYR A 150 7.68 -9.48 1.52
CA TYR A 150 8.45 -9.83 2.71
C TYR A 150 7.53 -10.03 3.93
N SER A 151 6.65 -9.05 4.19
CA SER A 151 5.64 -9.11 5.24
C SER A 151 4.75 -10.34 5.10
N LEU A 152 4.23 -10.60 3.91
CA LEU A 152 3.40 -11.76 3.63
C LEU A 152 4.10 -13.07 4.01
N VAL A 153 5.31 -13.31 3.48
CA VAL A 153 6.05 -14.54 3.74
C VAL A 153 6.37 -14.71 5.23
N ASP A 154 6.78 -13.63 5.91
CA ASP A 154 7.07 -13.64 7.33
C ASP A 154 5.81 -13.91 8.18
N GLN A 155 4.69 -13.29 7.85
CA GLN A 155 3.40 -13.49 8.51
C GLN A 155 2.89 -14.92 8.34
N LEU A 156 2.95 -15.48 7.13
CA LEU A 156 2.54 -16.86 6.87
C LEU A 156 3.39 -17.88 7.62
N ARG A 157 4.68 -17.60 7.83
CA ARG A 157 5.57 -18.46 8.61
C ARG A 157 5.32 -18.40 10.11
N LYS A 158 5.03 -17.21 10.63
CA LYS A 158 4.93 -16.97 12.09
C LYS A 158 3.53 -17.17 12.66
N ASN A 159 2.49 -16.91 11.89
CA ASN A 159 1.12 -16.83 12.40
C ASN A 159 0.25 -17.97 11.90
N LYS A 160 -0.12 -18.85 12.81
CA LYS A 160 -1.02 -19.98 12.53
C LYS A 160 -2.44 -19.54 12.10
N VAL A 161 -2.81 -18.27 12.30
CA VAL A 161 -4.12 -17.73 11.89
C VAL A 161 -4.33 -17.80 10.39
N PHE A 162 -3.26 -17.86 9.59
CA PHE A 162 -3.32 -18.00 8.14
C PHE A 162 -3.30 -19.45 7.65
N LYS A 163 -3.16 -20.43 8.59
CA LYS A 163 -3.22 -21.84 8.24
C LYS A 163 -4.61 -22.16 7.66
N ASP A 164 -4.63 -22.92 6.59
CA ASP A 164 -5.84 -23.34 5.87
C ASP A 164 -6.67 -22.14 5.29
N LYS A 165 -6.05 -20.97 5.15
CA LYS A 165 -6.66 -19.78 4.55
C LYS A 165 -6.18 -19.58 3.12
N THR A 166 -7.12 -19.20 2.24
CA THR A 166 -6.80 -18.70 0.92
C THR A 166 -6.34 -17.24 1.03
N VAL A 167 -5.07 -17.01 0.74
CA VAL A 167 -4.43 -15.71 0.86
C VAL A 167 -4.11 -15.13 -0.51
N VAL A 168 -4.57 -13.92 -0.77
CA VAL A 168 -4.27 -13.14 -1.97
C VAL A 168 -3.30 -12.01 -1.60
N ALA A 169 -2.33 -11.73 -2.46
CA ALA A 169 -1.44 -10.58 -2.34
C ALA A 169 -1.60 -9.66 -3.55
N LEU A 170 -1.85 -8.38 -3.29
CA LEU A 170 -1.95 -7.38 -4.34
C LEU A 170 -0.55 -6.94 -4.78
N HIS A 171 -0.17 -7.23 -6.02
CA HIS A 171 1.00 -6.64 -6.65
C HIS A 171 0.59 -5.37 -7.40
N SER A 172 0.71 -4.20 -6.77
CA SER A 172 0.26 -2.92 -7.33
C SER A 172 1.17 -2.32 -8.41
N GLY A 173 2.27 -2.99 -8.77
CA GLY A 173 3.23 -2.53 -9.78
C GLY A 173 4.54 -2.03 -9.17
N GLY A 174 4.95 -0.80 -9.52
CA GLY A 174 6.21 -0.21 -9.02
C GLY A 174 7.48 -0.61 -9.80
N ILE A 175 7.38 -1.54 -10.74
CA ILE A 175 8.51 -2.11 -11.50
C ILE A 175 9.29 -1.05 -12.27
N SER A 176 8.60 -0.06 -12.84
CA SER A 176 9.24 1.05 -13.57
C SER A 176 10.20 1.88 -12.71
N GLY A 177 9.95 1.93 -11.39
CA GLY A 177 10.78 2.65 -10.43
C GLY A 177 12.10 1.97 -10.07
N ILE A 178 12.27 0.67 -10.40
CA ILE A 178 13.43 -0.13 -9.96
C ILE A 178 14.73 0.44 -10.50
N LYS A 179 14.81 0.74 -11.80
CA LYS A 179 16.03 1.31 -12.40
C LYS A 179 16.45 2.63 -11.75
N GLY A 180 15.48 3.49 -11.44
CA GLY A 180 15.73 4.74 -10.72
C GLY A 180 16.24 4.53 -9.30
N PHE A 181 15.71 3.52 -8.62
CA PHE A 181 16.14 3.11 -7.30
C PHE A 181 17.58 2.54 -7.33
N GLU A 182 17.87 1.61 -8.25
CA GLU A 182 19.19 1.03 -8.46
C GLU A 182 20.25 2.11 -8.71
N LYS A 183 19.96 3.04 -9.63
CA LYS A 183 20.85 4.18 -9.92
C LYS A 183 21.09 5.06 -8.70
N ARG A 184 20.03 5.39 -7.96
CA ARG A 184 20.11 6.26 -6.77
C ARG A 184 20.99 5.69 -5.66
N TYR A 185 20.94 4.38 -5.46
CA TYR A 185 21.60 3.71 -4.36
C TYR A 185 22.85 2.91 -4.78
N ASN A 186 23.19 2.98 -6.06
CA ASN A 186 24.31 2.23 -6.66
C ASN A 186 24.25 0.73 -6.33
N ILE A 187 23.09 0.14 -6.51
CA ILE A 187 22.85 -1.29 -6.29
C ILE A 187 22.16 -1.89 -7.51
N GLN A 188 22.38 -3.17 -7.76
CA GLN A 188 21.66 -3.94 -8.77
C GLN A 188 20.75 -4.93 -8.06
N ILE A 189 19.45 -4.89 -8.30
CA ILE A 189 18.45 -5.76 -7.67
C ILE A 189 18.23 -7.01 -8.55
N PHE A 190 18.04 -6.79 -9.83
CA PHE A 190 17.87 -7.85 -10.82
C PHE A 190 18.97 -7.79 -11.87
N ASN A 191 19.41 -8.95 -12.33
CA ASN A 191 20.33 -9.10 -13.47
C ASN A 191 19.58 -9.01 -14.78
#